data_74238d006d4dcaf4f56359c7cd381e5b
#
_entry.id   74238d006d4dcaf4f56359c7cd381e5b
#
_cell.length_a   1.000
_cell.length_b   1.000
_cell.length_c   1.000
_cell.angle_alpha   90.00
_cell.angle_beta   90.00
_cell.angle_gamma   90.00
#
_symmetry.space_group_name_H-M   'P 1'
#
loop_
_entity.id
_entity.type
_entity.pdbx_description
1 polymer ?
#
loop_
_entity_poly.entity_id
_entity_poly.type
_entity_poly.pdbx_seq_one_letter_code
_entity_poly.pdbx_strand_id
1 'polypeptide(L)'
;MPLGADNPAGGPVRNKPIRLADGRMLAPNSDESAEAWLPRVDESTDGGRTFRRLAPIPLNRTDEAAPDFMPGVGAIQPTLWESAPGRVHALLRTQAGRVYRSDSEDGGRTWSTAYPTALPNNNSGIDLAVDGDALYLALNPTTGTWGPRTPLVVMKSTDNGETFADFATLADDPIDDRHGREGQFCYPAIVARGGRLHITYTHNRKSIAYAEIRLREGRE
;
A
#
# COMPACT_ATOMS: atom_id res chain seq x y z
N MET A 1 -4.13 13.50 -16.35
CA MET A 1 -4.51 14.89 -16.01
C MET A 1 -3.26 15.73 -16.00
N PRO A 2 -3.17 16.85 -16.68
CA PRO A 2 -2.05 17.74 -16.50
C PRO A 2 -2.09 18.29 -15.08
N LEU A 3 -0.98 18.22 -14.37
CA LEU A 3 -0.77 18.87 -13.08
C LEU A 3 -0.79 20.37 -13.34
N GLY A 4 -1.94 21.02 -13.16
CA GLY A 4 -2.02 22.48 -13.28
C GLY A 4 -1.38 23.17 -12.09
N ALA A 5 -1.02 24.44 -12.25
CA ALA A 5 -0.52 25.27 -11.15
C ALA A 5 -1.49 25.32 -9.95
N ASP A 6 -2.77 25.02 -10.19
CA ASP A 6 -3.85 25.05 -9.21
C ASP A 6 -4.05 23.73 -8.44
N ASN A 7 -3.24 22.68 -8.74
CA ASN A 7 -3.28 21.42 -8.02
C ASN A 7 -1.88 21.03 -7.50
N PRO A 8 -1.35 21.77 -6.53
CA PRO A 8 0.02 21.56 -6.02
C PRO A 8 0.19 20.19 -5.30
N ALA A 9 -0.90 19.54 -4.88
CA ALA A 9 -0.86 18.23 -4.25
C ALA A 9 -0.63 17.09 -5.25
N GLY A 10 -0.95 17.28 -6.51
CA GLY A 10 -0.67 16.32 -7.58
C GLY A 10 -1.62 15.12 -7.70
N GLY A 11 -2.44 14.84 -6.70
CA GLY A 11 -3.33 13.67 -6.67
C GLY A 11 -2.60 12.35 -6.38
N PRO A 12 -3.22 11.20 -6.74
CA PRO A 12 -2.71 9.89 -6.34
C PRO A 12 -1.37 9.55 -6.98
N VAL A 13 -0.46 9.01 -6.16
CA VAL A 13 0.84 8.50 -6.59
C VAL A 13 0.89 7.00 -6.32
N ARG A 14 1.02 6.22 -7.37
CA ARG A 14 1.13 4.76 -7.42
C ARG A 14 -0.14 4.00 -6.98
N ASN A 15 -0.58 4.15 -5.73
CA ASN A 15 -1.74 3.45 -5.21
C ASN A 15 -3.03 4.21 -5.52
N LYS A 16 -4.13 3.48 -5.62
CA LYS A 16 -5.43 4.02 -5.98
C LYS A 16 -6.03 4.89 -4.87
N PRO A 17 -6.78 5.93 -5.20
CA PRO A 17 -7.58 6.67 -4.23
C PRO A 17 -8.73 5.79 -3.72
N ILE A 18 -9.20 6.11 -2.52
CA ILE A 18 -10.42 5.57 -1.93
C ILE A 18 -11.49 6.66 -1.84
N ARG A 19 -12.76 6.25 -1.91
CA ARG A 19 -13.91 7.13 -1.61
C ARG A 19 -14.40 6.78 -0.21
N LEU A 20 -14.47 7.79 0.65
CA LEU A 20 -14.99 7.67 2.00
C LEU A 20 -16.52 7.63 2.03
N ALA A 21 -17.08 7.17 3.13
CA ALA A 21 -18.52 7.13 3.37
C ALA A 21 -19.17 8.52 3.32
N ASP A 22 -18.44 9.59 3.66
CA ASP A 22 -18.89 10.98 3.56
C ASP A 22 -18.79 11.58 2.14
N GLY A 23 -18.33 10.80 1.16
CA GLY A 23 -18.22 11.18 -0.26
C GLY A 23 -16.89 11.82 -0.65
N ARG A 24 -16.03 12.19 0.29
CA ARG A 24 -14.66 12.66 0.00
C ARG A 24 -13.83 11.55 -0.63
N MET A 25 -12.78 11.94 -1.34
CA MET A 25 -11.78 11.01 -1.83
C MET A 25 -10.44 11.30 -1.15
N LEU A 26 -9.75 10.24 -0.76
CA LEU A 26 -8.38 10.28 -0.29
C LEU A 26 -7.47 9.64 -1.33
N ALA A 27 -6.44 10.36 -1.73
CA ALA A 27 -5.45 9.92 -2.69
C ALA A 27 -4.10 9.73 -2.00
N PRO A 28 -3.55 8.51 -1.99
CA PRO A 28 -2.22 8.24 -1.48
C PRO A 28 -1.17 9.06 -2.24
N ASN A 29 -0.22 9.64 -1.49
CA ASN A 29 0.87 10.44 -2.03
C ASN A 29 2.14 10.26 -1.19
N SER A 30 3.27 10.80 -1.65
CA SER A 30 4.55 10.77 -0.95
C SER A 30 5.39 11.97 -1.36
N ASP A 31 6.15 12.51 -0.39
CA ASP A 31 7.29 13.38 -0.71
C ASP A 31 8.56 12.52 -0.64
N GLU A 32 9.32 12.48 -1.71
CA GLU A 32 10.50 11.61 -1.81
C GLU A 32 11.73 12.46 -2.11
N SER A 33 12.73 12.41 -1.22
CA SER A 33 14.06 12.95 -1.44
C SER A 33 15.13 11.90 -1.12
N ALA A 34 16.38 12.25 -1.31
CA ALA A 34 17.50 11.37 -0.93
C ALA A 34 17.59 11.17 0.59
N GLU A 35 17.16 12.16 1.36
CA GLU A 35 17.30 12.21 2.82
C GLU A 35 16.05 11.75 3.56
N ALA A 36 14.87 11.92 2.94
CA ALA A 36 13.60 11.64 3.62
C ALA A 36 12.50 11.20 2.65
N TRP A 37 11.76 10.20 3.09
CA TRP A 37 10.51 9.74 2.52
C TRP A 37 9.37 10.00 3.49
N LEU A 38 8.39 10.80 3.06
CA LEU A 38 7.25 11.20 3.89
C LEU A 38 5.96 10.75 3.24
N PRO A 39 5.24 9.79 3.85
CA PRO A 39 3.95 9.35 3.35
C PRO A 39 2.91 10.45 3.56
N ARG A 40 2.09 10.68 2.54
CA ARG A 40 1.02 11.69 2.56
C ARG A 40 -0.27 11.15 2.02
N VAL A 41 -1.31 11.90 2.28
CA VAL A 41 -2.63 11.71 1.68
C VAL A 41 -3.12 13.06 1.19
N ASP A 42 -3.67 13.09 -0.02
CA ASP A 42 -4.33 14.25 -0.58
C ASP A 42 -5.85 14.06 -0.51
N GLU A 43 -6.60 15.13 -0.22
CA GLU A 43 -8.06 15.11 -0.09
C GLU A 43 -8.71 15.77 -1.30
N SER A 44 -9.78 15.17 -1.82
CA SER A 44 -10.69 15.80 -2.78
C SER A 44 -12.11 15.80 -2.25
N THR A 45 -12.80 16.94 -2.39
CA THR A 45 -14.22 17.13 -2.05
C THR A 45 -15.10 17.33 -3.29
N ASP A 46 -14.52 17.27 -4.49
CA ASP A 46 -15.18 17.57 -5.76
C ASP A 46 -15.19 16.36 -6.73
N GLY A 47 -15.05 15.15 -6.18
CA GLY A 47 -15.04 13.90 -6.95
C GLY A 47 -13.74 13.63 -7.69
N GLY A 48 -12.62 14.13 -7.18
CA GLY A 48 -11.28 13.88 -7.72
C GLY A 48 -10.87 14.86 -8.82
N ARG A 49 -11.56 16.00 -8.97
CA ARG A 49 -11.18 17.03 -9.94
C ARG A 49 -10.01 17.85 -9.43
N THR A 50 -10.04 18.21 -8.15
CA THR A 50 -8.94 18.88 -7.46
C THR A 50 -8.58 18.13 -6.19
N PHE A 51 -7.32 18.28 -5.76
CA PHE A 51 -6.81 17.66 -4.53
C PHE A 51 -6.13 18.71 -3.67
N ARG A 52 -6.39 18.65 -2.37
CA ARG A 52 -5.72 19.43 -1.34
C ARG A 52 -4.77 18.55 -0.56
N ARG A 53 -3.53 18.97 -0.44
CA ARG A 53 -2.52 18.29 0.37
C ARG A 53 -2.87 18.35 1.84
N LEU A 54 -2.83 17.20 2.53
CA LEU A 54 -2.95 17.12 3.98
C LEU A 54 -1.55 17.03 4.63
N ALA A 55 -1.53 17.05 5.97
CA ALA A 55 -0.30 16.84 6.73
C ALA A 55 0.29 15.45 6.42
N PRO A 56 1.62 15.26 6.49
CA PRO A 56 2.22 13.94 6.35
C PRO A 56 1.77 13.02 7.47
N ILE A 57 1.71 11.72 7.19
CA ILE A 57 1.58 10.69 8.23
C ILE A 57 2.83 10.75 9.11
N PRO A 58 2.69 10.92 10.45
CA PRO A 58 3.85 11.06 11.33
C PRO A 58 4.70 9.79 11.37
N LEU A 59 6.02 9.96 11.36
CA LEU A 59 7.01 8.89 11.50
C LEU A 59 7.92 9.18 12.69
N ASN A 60 8.13 8.21 13.58
CA ASN A 60 9.18 8.31 14.61
C ASN A 60 10.52 7.91 14.00
N ARG A 61 11.39 8.89 13.76
CA ARG A 61 12.73 8.72 13.19
C ARG A 61 13.84 9.14 14.13
N THR A 62 13.52 9.49 15.36
CA THR A 62 14.46 10.10 16.32
C THR A 62 14.62 9.32 17.61
N ASP A 63 13.58 8.65 18.08
CA ASP A 63 13.67 7.82 19.30
C ASP A 63 13.86 6.35 18.93
N GLU A 64 15.11 5.93 18.82
CA GLU A 64 15.50 4.55 18.47
C GLU A 64 15.07 3.50 19.51
N ALA A 65 14.75 3.92 20.73
CA ALA A 65 14.29 3.02 21.79
C ALA A 65 12.78 2.77 21.75
N ALA A 66 12.03 3.61 21.02
CA ALA A 66 10.60 3.47 20.94
C ALA A 66 10.17 2.31 20.01
N PRO A 67 9.08 1.61 20.33
CA PRO A 67 8.60 0.46 19.55
C PRO A 67 8.14 0.83 18.13
N ASP A 68 7.83 2.08 17.89
CA ASP A 68 7.40 2.64 16.60
C ASP A 68 8.54 3.29 15.80
N PHE A 69 9.80 3.17 16.27
CA PHE A 69 10.94 3.71 15.55
C PHE A 69 11.06 3.18 14.13
N MET A 70 11.24 4.09 13.19
CA MET A 70 11.39 3.76 11.76
C MET A 70 12.82 4.08 11.29
N PRO A 71 13.67 3.07 11.11
CA PRO A 71 15.00 3.26 10.55
C PRO A 71 14.95 3.62 9.04
N GLY A 72 16.07 4.14 8.55
CA GLY A 72 16.24 4.48 7.13
C GLY A 72 15.65 5.85 6.77
N VAL A 73 15.29 6.05 5.52
CA VAL A 73 14.81 7.35 5.01
C VAL A 73 13.31 7.59 5.25
N GLY A 74 12.56 6.58 5.71
CA GLY A 74 11.14 6.72 6.03
C GLY A 74 10.24 5.76 5.26
N ALA A 75 9.01 6.21 4.99
CA ALA A 75 7.96 5.43 4.32
C ALA A 75 7.32 6.20 3.17
N ILE A 76 6.77 5.46 2.20
CA ILE A 76 6.10 6.03 1.02
C ILE A 76 4.91 5.17 0.58
N GLN A 77 4.15 5.73 -0.37
CA GLN A 77 3.17 5.01 -1.16
C GLN A 77 2.13 4.29 -0.29
N PRO A 78 1.36 5.01 0.54
CA PRO A 78 0.32 4.41 1.35
C PRO A 78 -0.68 3.63 0.49
N THR A 79 -1.20 2.50 1.01
CA THR A 79 -2.45 1.91 0.53
C THR A 79 -3.48 2.06 1.63
N LEU A 80 -4.71 2.47 1.28
CA LEU A 80 -5.70 2.99 2.22
C LEU A 80 -6.96 2.12 2.22
N TRP A 81 -7.65 2.05 3.38
CA TRP A 81 -9.03 1.59 3.48
C TRP A 81 -9.76 2.32 4.60
N GLU A 82 -11.10 2.37 4.50
CA GLU A 82 -12.00 2.86 5.53
C GLU A 82 -12.73 1.65 6.13
N SER A 83 -12.60 1.42 7.44
CA SER A 83 -13.25 0.29 8.15
C SER A 83 -14.61 0.66 8.72
N ALA A 84 -14.82 1.94 9.03
CA ALA A 84 -16.07 2.53 9.46
C ALA A 84 -16.05 4.01 9.09
N PRO A 85 -17.21 4.69 9.00
CA PRO A 85 -17.25 6.11 8.64
C PRO A 85 -16.27 6.96 9.45
N GLY A 86 -15.29 7.55 8.76
CA GLY A 86 -14.21 8.37 9.33
C GLY A 86 -13.02 7.60 9.91
N ARG A 87 -13.08 6.29 10.03
CA ARG A 87 -11.96 5.44 10.47
C ARG A 87 -11.18 4.95 9.27
N VAL A 88 -10.07 5.59 9.01
CA VAL A 88 -9.21 5.31 7.85
C VAL A 88 -7.88 4.74 8.31
N HIS A 89 -7.38 3.78 7.58
CA HIS A 89 -6.13 3.08 7.86
C HIS A 89 -5.20 3.15 6.67
N ALA A 90 -3.91 3.10 6.93
CA ALA A 90 -2.86 3.09 5.91
C ALA A 90 -1.83 2.00 6.19
N LEU A 91 -1.46 1.22 5.17
CA LEU A 91 -0.25 0.42 5.17
C LEU A 91 0.80 1.09 4.29
N LEU A 92 2.03 1.16 4.79
CA LEU A 92 3.12 1.93 4.23
C LEU A 92 4.26 1.02 3.77
N ARG A 93 4.75 1.25 2.55
CA ARG A 93 6.03 0.73 2.07
C ARG A 93 7.16 1.42 2.80
N THR A 94 8.15 0.65 3.30
CA THR A 94 9.30 1.18 4.04
C THR A 94 10.63 0.58 3.59
N GLN A 95 11.73 1.17 4.05
CA GLN A 95 13.06 0.56 4.05
C GLN A 95 13.39 -0.16 5.36
N ALA A 96 12.47 -0.17 6.30
CA ALA A 96 12.66 -0.70 7.66
C ALA A 96 12.54 -2.23 7.75
N GLY A 97 12.42 -2.94 6.62
CA GLY A 97 12.26 -4.40 6.58
C GLY A 97 10.85 -4.89 6.91
N ARG A 98 9.93 -3.99 7.27
CA ARG A 98 8.53 -4.29 7.62
C ARG A 98 7.59 -3.29 6.98
N VAL A 99 6.35 -3.72 6.74
CA VAL A 99 5.23 -2.81 6.47
C VAL A 99 4.90 -2.06 7.76
N TYR A 100 4.69 -0.75 7.67
CA TYR A 100 4.19 0.07 8.78
C TYR A 100 2.72 0.40 8.57
N ARG A 101 2.01 0.62 9.68
CA ARG A 101 0.60 1.00 9.70
C ARG A 101 0.42 2.34 10.40
N SER A 102 -0.55 3.12 9.97
CA SER A 102 -1.04 4.31 10.66
C SER A 102 -2.55 4.38 10.55
N ASP A 103 -3.20 4.95 11.55
CA ASP A 103 -4.65 4.99 11.69
C ASP A 103 -5.13 6.44 11.89
N SER A 104 -6.30 6.74 11.34
CA SER A 104 -6.99 8.02 11.44
C SER A 104 -8.42 7.82 11.90
N GLU A 105 -8.88 8.65 12.85
CA GLU A 105 -10.24 8.65 13.38
C GLU A 105 -11.10 9.82 12.84
N ASP A 106 -10.53 10.65 11.95
CA ASP A 106 -11.16 11.89 11.44
C ASP A 106 -11.24 11.95 9.91
N GLY A 107 -11.24 10.76 9.28
CA GLY A 107 -11.34 10.63 7.83
C GLY A 107 -10.08 11.06 7.11
N GLY A 108 -8.91 10.69 7.65
CA GLY A 108 -7.60 10.88 7.03
C GLY A 108 -7.01 12.28 7.19
N ARG A 109 -7.57 13.15 8.06
CA ARG A 109 -7.05 14.51 8.27
C ARG A 109 -5.87 14.51 9.23
N THR A 110 -5.97 13.72 10.31
CA THR A 110 -4.86 13.46 11.23
C THR A 110 -4.60 11.95 11.34
N TRP A 111 -3.36 11.59 11.66
CA TRP A 111 -2.91 10.22 11.69
C TRP A 111 -2.12 9.93 12.95
N SER A 112 -2.20 8.70 13.46
CA SER A 112 -1.29 8.22 14.48
C SER A 112 0.15 8.19 13.93
N THR A 113 1.16 8.22 14.83
CA THR A 113 2.51 7.87 14.42
C THR A 113 2.51 6.46 13.84
N ALA A 114 3.14 6.30 12.67
CA ALA A 114 3.19 5.00 12.01
C ALA A 114 4.00 4.00 12.85
N TYR A 115 3.51 2.77 12.95
CA TYR A 115 4.09 1.70 13.75
C TYR A 115 4.31 0.43 12.92
N PRO A 116 5.31 -0.41 13.27
CA PRO A 116 5.62 -1.62 12.52
C PRO A 116 4.54 -2.69 12.69
N THR A 117 4.22 -3.38 11.60
CA THR A 117 3.39 -4.58 11.60
C THR A 117 4.27 -5.85 11.64
N ALA A 118 3.63 -7.03 11.73
CA ALA A 118 4.32 -8.30 11.57
C ALA A 118 4.71 -8.60 10.10
N LEU A 119 4.11 -7.89 9.13
CA LEU A 119 4.35 -8.11 7.70
C LEU A 119 5.76 -7.67 7.30
N PRO A 120 6.54 -8.52 6.61
CA PRO A 120 7.81 -8.11 6.03
C PRO A 120 7.62 -7.14 4.87
N ASN A 121 8.61 -6.30 4.62
CA ASN A 121 8.69 -5.47 3.42
C ASN A 121 10.14 -5.35 2.96
N ASN A 122 10.36 -5.61 1.70
CA ASN A 122 11.66 -5.57 1.03
C ASN A 122 11.90 -4.25 0.30
N ASN A 123 11.25 -3.18 0.73
CA ASN A 123 11.23 -1.91 0.01
C ASN A 123 10.65 -2.04 -1.41
N SER A 124 9.67 -2.92 -1.58
CA SER A 124 8.85 -3.00 -2.79
C SER A 124 7.46 -2.44 -2.53
N GLY A 125 6.80 -1.98 -3.58
CA GLY A 125 5.44 -1.47 -3.48
C GLY A 125 4.45 -2.55 -3.07
N ILE A 126 3.46 -2.15 -2.30
CA ILE A 126 2.32 -2.94 -1.85
C ILE A 126 1.03 -2.30 -2.33
N ASP A 127 -0.04 -3.06 -2.46
CA ASP A 127 -1.38 -2.51 -2.68
C ASP A 127 -2.46 -3.43 -2.07
N LEU A 128 -3.58 -2.83 -1.65
CA LEU A 128 -4.65 -3.51 -0.90
C LEU A 128 -5.99 -3.31 -1.59
N ALA A 129 -6.83 -4.35 -1.60
CA ALA A 129 -8.23 -4.29 -1.98
C ALA A 129 -9.12 -4.74 -0.83
N VAL A 130 -10.34 -4.21 -0.80
CA VAL A 130 -11.40 -4.55 0.17
C VAL A 130 -12.52 -5.28 -0.55
N ASP A 131 -13.00 -6.39 0.01
CA ASP A 131 -14.20 -7.10 -0.44
C ASP A 131 -15.02 -7.55 0.79
N GLY A 132 -16.17 -6.91 1.03
CA GLY A 132 -16.88 -7.01 2.30
C GLY A 132 -16.01 -6.60 3.48
N ASP A 133 -15.91 -7.44 4.50
CA ASP A 133 -15.07 -7.21 5.68
C ASP A 133 -13.63 -7.73 5.51
N ALA A 134 -13.31 -8.30 4.35
CA ALA A 134 -11.98 -8.86 4.10
C ALA A 134 -11.07 -7.88 3.36
N LEU A 135 -9.81 -7.84 3.80
CA LEU A 135 -8.72 -7.11 3.15
C LEU A 135 -7.82 -8.10 2.41
N TYR A 136 -7.41 -7.74 1.20
CA TYR A 136 -6.49 -8.51 0.37
C TYR A 136 -5.29 -7.66 0.01
N LEU A 137 -4.13 -8.00 0.57
CA LEU A 137 -2.88 -7.26 0.41
C LEU A 137 -1.94 -8.00 -0.54
N ALA A 138 -1.55 -7.36 -1.62
CA ALA A 138 -0.55 -7.88 -2.55
C ALA A 138 0.84 -7.29 -2.21
N LEU A 139 1.83 -8.17 -1.95
CA LEU A 139 3.19 -7.79 -1.55
C LEU A 139 4.21 -8.87 -1.87
N ASN A 140 5.49 -8.53 -1.75
CA ASN A 140 6.57 -9.51 -1.64
C ASN A 140 6.82 -9.77 -0.14
N PRO A 141 6.60 -11.00 0.38
CA PRO A 141 6.75 -11.31 1.81
C PRO A 141 8.23 -11.57 2.17
N THR A 142 9.11 -10.68 1.76
CA THR A 142 10.54 -10.70 2.02
C THR A 142 10.97 -9.43 2.73
N THR A 143 12.12 -9.44 3.37
CA THR A 143 12.64 -8.32 4.16
C THR A 143 13.90 -7.72 3.53
N GLY A 144 14.35 -6.59 4.04
CA GLY A 144 15.58 -5.91 3.63
C GLY A 144 15.33 -4.65 2.80
N THR A 145 16.32 -3.77 2.76
CA THR A 145 16.24 -2.46 2.07
C THR A 145 16.10 -2.61 0.56
N TRP A 146 16.62 -3.69 -0.02
CA TRP A 146 16.51 -4.09 -1.43
C TRP A 146 16.45 -5.61 -1.51
N GLY A 147 15.51 -6.21 -0.78
CA GLY A 147 15.33 -7.65 -0.75
C GLY A 147 14.78 -8.23 -2.06
N PRO A 148 14.77 -9.57 -2.18
CA PRO A 148 14.22 -10.28 -3.32
C PRO A 148 12.78 -9.85 -3.62
N ARG A 149 12.43 -9.75 -4.92
CA ARG A 149 11.08 -9.44 -5.38
C ARG A 149 10.34 -10.68 -5.87
N THR A 150 10.63 -11.79 -5.24
CA THR A 150 10.00 -13.10 -5.40
C THR A 150 9.94 -13.76 -4.02
N PRO A 151 8.84 -14.48 -3.66
CA PRO A 151 7.59 -14.54 -4.41
C PRO A 151 6.80 -13.22 -4.37
N LEU A 152 5.79 -13.10 -5.24
CA LEU A 152 4.72 -12.12 -5.12
C LEU A 152 3.46 -12.86 -4.68
N VAL A 153 2.85 -12.42 -3.57
CA VAL A 153 1.69 -13.09 -2.97
C VAL A 153 0.54 -12.14 -2.75
N VAL A 154 -0.65 -12.70 -2.54
CA VAL A 154 -1.79 -12.04 -1.91
C VAL A 154 -1.98 -12.64 -0.54
N MET A 155 -2.06 -11.81 0.48
CA MET A 155 -2.41 -12.20 1.85
C MET A 155 -3.80 -11.67 2.18
N LYS A 156 -4.53 -12.35 3.08
CA LYS A 156 -5.89 -12.00 3.49
C LYS A 156 -5.95 -11.67 4.98
N SER A 157 -6.68 -10.61 5.32
CA SER A 157 -7.07 -10.28 6.69
C SER A 157 -8.60 -10.26 6.81
N THR A 158 -9.12 -10.65 7.98
CA THR A 158 -10.52 -10.56 8.38
C THR A 158 -10.70 -9.88 9.72
N ASP A 159 -9.65 -9.26 10.24
CA ASP A 159 -9.57 -8.57 11.52
C ASP A 159 -9.13 -7.11 11.37
N ASN A 160 -9.57 -6.46 10.29
CA ASN A 160 -9.23 -5.07 9.97
C ASN A 160 -7.71 -4.82 9.82
N GLY A 161 -6.97 -5.82 9.30
CA GLY A 161 -5.55 -5.67 9.01
C GLY A 161 -4.63 -5.80 10.23
N GLU A 162 -5.13 -6.33 11.35
CA GLU A 162 -4.29 -6.66 12.51
C GLU A 162 -3.40 -7.86 12.21
N THR A 163 -3.98 -8.88 11.57
CA THR A 163 -3.22 -10.04 11.10
C THR A 163 -3.53 -10.36 9.64
N PHE A 164 -2.57 -10.98 8.97
CA PHE A 164 -2.70 -11.43 7.60
C PHE A 164 -2.23 -12.87 7.48
N ALA A 165 -2.99 -13.69 6.74
CA ALA A 165 -2.64 -15.07 6.39
C ALA A 165 -2.43 -15.20 4.88
N ASP A 166 -1.63 -16.17 4.47
CA ASP A 166 -1.42 -16.49 3.07
C ASP A 166 -2.74 -16.81 2.38
N PHE A 167 -2.95 -16.24 1.20
CA PHE A 167 -4.17 -16.46 0.42
C PHE A 167 -3.87 -17.03 -0.97
N ALA A 168 -2.92 -16.45 -1.70
CA ALA A 168 -2.50 -16.94 -3.02
C ALA A 168 -1.10 -16.49 -3.38
N THR A 169 -0.35 -17.35 -4.08
CA THR A 169 0.90 -16.99 -4.74
C THR A 169 0.61 -16.60 -6.19
N LEU A 170 1.05 -15.42 -6.60
CA LEU A 170 0.88 -14.91 -7.96
C LEU A 170 2.04 -15.30 -8.87
N ALA A 171 3.25 -15.24 -8.36
CA ALA A 171 4.48 -15.58 -9.06
C ALA A 171 5.57 -15.96 -8.06
N ASP A 172 6.29 -17.03 -8.36
CA ASP A 172 7.36 -17.58 -7.51
C ASP A 172 8.46 -18.20 -8.36
N ASP A 173 8.99 -17.44 -9.30
CA ASP A 173 10.18 -17.86 -10.06
C ASP A 173 11.42 -17.21 -9.45
N PRO A 174 12.28 -17.97 -8.76
CA PRO A 174 13.42 -17.38 -8.06
C PRO A 174 14.51 -16.86 -9.01
N ILE A 175 14.56 -17.32 -10.25
CA ILE A 175 15.64 -16.98 -11.20
C ILE A 175 15.07 -16.68 -12.59
N ASP A 176 15.48 -15.54 -13.20
CA ASP A 176 15.37 -15.35 -14.64
C ASP A 176 16.50 -16.20 -15.31
N ASP A 177 16.16 -17.36 -15.81
CA ASP A 177 17.03 -18.38 -16.41
C ASP A 177 18.01 -17.84 -17.46
N ARG A 178 17.68 -16.71 -18.06
CA ARG A 178 18.47 -16.16 -19.19
C ARG A 178 19.66 -15.33 -18.74
N HIS A 179 19.67 -14.83 -17.51
CA HIS A 179 20.68 -13.86 -17.04
C HIS A 179 21.14 -14.11 -15.61
N GLY A 180 20.75 -15.19 -14.93
CA GLY A 180 21.11 -15.49 -13.53
C GLY A 180 20.60 -14.45 -12.54
N ARG A 181 19.53 -13.73 -12.87
CA ARG A 181 18.92 -12.72 -12.01
C ARG A 181 17.68 -13.30 -11.34
N GLU A 182 17.50 -12.96 -10.08
CA GLU A 182 16.27 -13.27 -9.35
C GLU A 182 15.04 -12.74 -10.08
N GLY A 183 13.94 -13.47 -9.99
CA GLY A 183 12.63 -13.04 -10.48
C GLY A 183 12.26 -11.66 -9.93
N GLN A 184 11.71 -10.81 -10.77
CA GLN A 184 11.32 -9.44 -10.43
C GLN A 184 9.81 -9.28 -10.59
N PHE A 185 9.04 -9.74 -9.60
CA PHE A 185 7.58 -9.61 -9.55
C PHE A 185 7.22 -8.57 -8.50
N CYS A 186 6.86 -7.37 -8.93
CA CYS A 186 6.73 -6.26 -7.99
C CYS A 186 5.71 -5.21 -8.46
N TYR A 187 5.49 -4.22 -7.62
CA TYR A 187 4.56 -3.13 -7.88
C TYR A 187 3.15 -3.62 -8.25
N PRO A 188 2.53 -4.47 -7.43
CA PRO A 188 1.18 -4.93 -7.68
C PRO A 188 0.18 -3.78 -7.62
N ALA A 189 -0.86 -3.83 -8.45
CA ALA A 189 -2.09 -3.08 -8.26
C ALA A 189 -3.22 -4.09 -8.18
N ILE A 190 -4.05 -4.02 -7.13
CA ILE A 190 -5.12 -4.98 -6.85
C ILE A 190 -6.46 -4.27 -6.67
N VAL A 191 -7.51 -4.79 -7.28
CA VAL A 191 -8.90 -4.35 -7.06
C VAL A 191 -9.81 -5.55 -6.87
N ALA A 192 -10.82 -5.42 -6.01
CA ALA A 192 -11.89 -6.40 -5.83
C ALA A 192 -13.12 -5.93 -6.59
N ARG A 193 -13.66 -6.80 -7.45
CA ARG A 193 -14.90 -6.52 -8.21
C ARG A 193 -15.58 -7.81 -8.64
N GLY A 194 -16.91 -7.89 -8.45
CA GLY A 194 -17.72 -9.01 -8.94
C GLY A 194 -17.27 -10.37 -8.37
N GLY A 195 -16.92 -10.43 -7.08
CA GLY A 195 -16.45 -11.66 -6.43
C GLY A 195 -15.08 -12.13 -6.94
N ARG A 196 -14.26 -11.22 -7.44
CA ARG A 196 -12.92 -11.50 -7.96
C ARG A 196 -11.92 -10.44 -7.54
N LEU A 197 -10.67 -10.87 -7.37
CA LEU A 197 -9.52 -9.97 -7.32
C LEU A 197 -8.91 -9.89 -8.72
N HIS A 198 -8.68 -8.69 -9.18
CA HIS A 198 -7.98 -8.38 -10.42
C HIS A 198 -6.65 -7.75 -10.05
N ILE A 199 -5.54 -8.38 -10.44
CA ILE A 199 -4.21 -7.96 -10.05
C ILE A 199 -3.36 -7.75 -11.29
N THR A 200 -2.67 -6.61 -11.37
CA THR A 200 -1.59 -6.39 -12.32
C THR A 200 -0.28 -6.20 -11.57
N TYR A 201 0.83 -6.63 -12.15
CA TYR A 201 2.15 -6.47 -11.54
C TYR A 201 3.25 -6.46 -12.60
N THR A 202 4.40 -5.88 -12.24
CA THR A 202 5.60 -5.92 -13.07
C THR A 202 6.14 -7.35 -13.11
N HIS A 203 6.34 -7.87 -14.32
CA HIS A 203 6.95 -9.18 -14.56
C HIS A 203 8.35 -8.98 -15.16
N ASN A 204 9.38 -9.26 -14.37
CA ASN A 204 10.81 -9.21 -14.74
C ASN A 204 11.26 -7.87 -15.38
N ARG A 205 10.56 -6.76 -15.07
CA ARG A 205 10.77 -5.42 -15.70
C ARG A 205 10.66 -5.42 -17.23
N LYS A 206 10.04 -6.43 -17.81
CA LYS A 206 9.87 -6.60 -19.26
C LYS A 206 8.42 -6.42 -19.71
N SER A 207 7.48 -6.75 -18.82
CA SER A 207 6.05 -6.71 -19.14
C SER A 207 5.24 -6.43 -17.87
N ILE A 208 3.93 -6.20 -18.09
CA ILE A 208 2.91 -6.22 -17.05
C ILE A 208 2.18 -7.54 -17.17
N ALA A 209 2.13 -8.30 -16.07
CA ALA A 209 1.29 -9.48 -15.95
C ALA A 209 -0.06 -9.11 -15.36
N TYR A 210 -1.07 -9.91 -15.68
CA TYR A 210 -2.41 -9.85 -15.10
C TYR A 210 -2.75 -11.21 -14.50
N ALA A 211 -3.32 -11.20 -13.30
CA ALA A 211 -3.87 -12.36 -12.63
C ALA A 211 -5.28 -12.07 -12.14
N GLU A 212 -6.14 -13.08 -12.17
CA GLU A 212 -7.48 -13.06 -11.63
C GLU A 212 -7.63 -14.17 -10.60
N ILE A 213 -8.17 -13.84 -9.42
CA ILE A 213 -8.47 -14.80 -8.37
C ILE A 213 -9.96 -14.71 -8.08
N ARG A 214 -10.68 -15.82 -8.23
CA ARG A 214 -12.09 -15.90 -7.84
C ARG A 214 -12.18 -16.01 -6.31
N LEU A 215 -12.90 -15.08 -5.71
CA LEU A 215 -13.28 -15.17 -4.30
C LEU A 215 -14.43 -16.19 -4.22
N ARG A 216 -14.27 -17.23 -3.38
CA ARG A 216 -15.36 -18.17 -3.15
C ARG A 216 -16.43 -17.42 -2.37
N GLU A 217 -17.66 -17.45 -2.84
CA GLU A 217 -18.81 -17.11 -2.01
C GLU A 217 -18.78 -18.02 -0.80
N GLY A 218 -18.80 -17.44 0.41
CA GLY A 218 -18.97 -18.22 1.63
C GLY A 218 -20.21 -19.07 1.46
N ARG A 219 -20.10 -20.39 1.62
CA ARG A 219 -21.28 -21.22 1.79
C ARG A 219 -21.88 -20.79 3.11
N GLU A 220 -23.09 -20.21 3.04
CA GLU A 220 -23.97 -20.08 4.21
C GLU A 220 -24.20 -21.42 4.88
#